data_1a6d458bc50f13669ca4294930f0178a
#
_entry.id   1a6d458bc50f13669ca4294930f0178a
#
_cell.length_a   1.000
_cell.length_b   1.000
_cell.length_c   1.000
_cell.angle_alpha   90.00
_cell.angle_beta   90.00
_cell.angle_gamma   90.00
#
_symmetry.space_group_name_H-M   'P 1'
#
loop_
_entity.id
_entity.type
_entity.pdbx_description
1 polymer ?
#
loop_
_entity_poly.entity_id
_entity_poly.type
_entity_poly.pdbx_seq_one_letter_code
_entity_poly.pdbx_strand_id
1 'polypeptide(L)'
;MIRFILGRLVKAVFILLAILVFNFLLIHAAPGDPAAVMAGEAGAADEKFLADLRARFGLDQPLYMQLWLYIKGAVQLDLGYSFRQQMPVAEMIGDRLPATLLLTGVAFVLSLVLGVTAGVAASARQGRWGDTLISTFALLFYATPLFWVALMATLVFSVWLEWLPGFGYSTIGAGYTGMAHVLDVAKHLVLPASTLGLFFTAIYMRMTRASMLEVSRLDFVKTARAKGLTRGVIQRRHILRNALLPVITLAGLQAGQIFGGAILTETVFAWPGIGRLMFEAINQRDYNVILGVFYISAAMVLLFNLITDVIYVIVDPRIRLTT
;
A
#
# COMPACT_ATOMS: atom_id res chain seq x y z
N MET A 1 10.04 -19.26 -17.00
CA MET A 1 10.21 -18.19 -16.03
C MET A 1 10.52 -16.85 -16.68
N ILE A 2 11.58 -16.73 -17.48
CA ILE A 2 11.97 -15.48 -18.14
C ILE A 2 10.83 -14.94 -19.03
N ARG A 3 10.23 -15.77 -19.89
CA ARG A 3 9.11 -15.36 -20.77
C ARG A 3 7.88 -14.87 -19.98
N PHE A 4 7.58 -15.48 -18.82
CA PHE A 4 6.52 -15.06 -17.94
C PHE A 4 6.80 -13.68 -17.33
N ILE A 5 8.01 -13.49 -16.76
CA ILE A 5 8.42 -12.21 -16.16
C ILE A 5 8.45 -11.10 -17.23
N LEU A 6 8.99 -11.40 -18.44
CA LEU A 6 9.01 -10.46 -19.55
C LEU A 6 7.60 -10.04 -19.98
N GLY A 7 6.65 -10.99 -20.05
CA GLY A 7 5.25 -10.69 -20.35
C GLY A 7 4.59 -9.81 -19.28
N ARG A 8 4.93 -10.00 -17.99
CA ARG A 8 4.45 -9.14 -16.89
C ARG A 8 5.06 -7.74 -16.95
N LEU A 9 6.35 -7.63 -17.23
CA LEU A 9 7.03 -6.34 -17.41
C LEU A 9 6.43 -5.55 -18.58
N VAL A 10 6.19 -6.20 -19.71
CA VAL A 10 5.55 -5.55 -20.88
C VAL A 10 4.17 -5.01 -20.48
N LYS A 11 3.34 -5.82 -19.80
CA LYS A 11 2.02 -5.36 -19.31
C LYS A 11 2.16 -4.19 -18.34
N ALA A 12 3.11 -4.23 -17.41
CA ALA A 12 3.36 -3.14 -16.45
C ALA A 12 3.75 -1.84 -17.18
N VAL A 13 4.61 -1.90 -18.19
CA VAL A 13 4.98 -0.74 -19.01
C VAL A 13 3.76 -0.17 -19.74
N PHE A 14 2.91 -1.02 -20.34
CA PHE A 14 1.68 -0.55 -20.99
C PHE A 14 0.72 0.14 -20.01
N ILE A 15 0.57 -0.41 -18.80
CA ILE A 15 -0.29 0.19 -17.77
C ILE A 15 0.28 1.54 -17.33
N LEU A 16 1.60 1.64 -17.09
CA LEU A 16 2.23 2.91 -16.73
C LEU A 16 2.09 3.95 -17.83
N LEU A 17 2.28 3.57 -19.10
CA LEU A 17 2.05 4.46 -20.23
C LEU A 17 0.60 4.92 -20.32
N ALA A 18 -0.36 4.01 -20.12
CA ALA A 18 -1.78 4.37 -20.09
C ALA A 18 -2.10 5.37 -18.97
N ILE A 19 -1.50 5.20 -17.78
CA ILE A 19 -1.64 6.12 -16.66
C ILE A 19 -1.03 7.50 -17.01
N LEU A 20 0.15 7.54 -17.63
CA LEU A 20 0.75 8.81 -18.06
C LEU A 20 -0.11 9.52 -19.09
N VAL A 21 -0.63 8.81 -20.09
CA VAL A 21 -1.57 9.38 -21.07
C VAL A 21 -2.83 9.89 -20.38
N PHE A 22 -3.40 9.13 -19.46
CA PHE A 22 -4.58 9.54 -18.71
C PHE A 22 -4.32 10.78 -17.84
N ASN A 23 -3.19 10.82 -17.14
CA ASN A 23 -2.76 11.99 -16.36
C ASN A 23 -2.61 13.22 -17.26
N PHE A 24 -1.97 13.07 -18.42
CA PHE A 24 -1.83 14.15 -19.40
C PHE A 24 -3.19 14.67 -19.85
N LEU A 25 -4.13 13.77 -20.17
CA LEU A 25 -5.50 14.17 -20.56
C LEU A 25 -6.24 14.88 -19.43
N LEU A 26 -6.06 14.45 -18.17
CA LEU A 26 -6.67 15.10 -17.01
C LEU A 26 -6.18 16.53 -16.83
N ILE A 27 -4.87 16.78 -16.99
CA ILE A 27 -4.33 18.16 -16.92
C ILE A 27 -4.97 19.04 -17.98
N HIS A 28 -5.07 18.54 -19.22
CA HIS A 28 -5.60 19.31 -20.34
C HIS A 28 -7.11 19.43 -20.35
N ALA A 29 -7.83 18.54 -19.64
CA ALA A 29 -9.27 18.61 -19.45
C ALA A 29 -9.66 19.53 -18.28
N ALA A 30 -8.72 19.87 -17.40
CA ALA A 30 -8.96 20.81 -16.31
C ALA A 30 -9.29 22.21 -16.89
N PRO A 31 -10.31 22.91 -16.37
CA PRO A 31 -10.65 24.23 -16.87
C PRO A 31 -9.53 25.23 -16.55
N GLY A 32 -8.98 25.84 -17.59
CA GLY A 32 -7.91 26.84 -17.50
C GLY A 32 -6.66 26.48 -18.32
N ASP A 33 -5.80 27.45 -18.54
CA ASP A 33 -4.47 27.22 -19.13
C ASP A 33 -3.55 26.60 -18.08
N PRO A 34 -2.90 25.44 -18.34
CA PRO A 34 -1.97 24.82 -17.41
C PRO A 34 -0.89 25.79 -16.88
N ALA A 35 -0.37 26.68 -17.74
CA ALA A 35 0.58 27.70 -17.33
C ALA A 35 -0.03 28.71 -16.35
N ALA A 36 -1.31 29.09 -16.56
CA ALA A 36 -2.00 30.01 -15.65
C ALA A 36 -2.28 29.37 -14.29
N VAL A 37 -2.59 28.08 -14.25
CA VAL A 37 -2.75 27.31 -13.01
C VAL A 37 -1.44 27.27 -12.23
N MET A 38 -0.33 26.94 -12.89
CA MET A 38 1.03 26.93 -12.28
C MET A 38 1.46 28.32 -11.79
N ALA A 39 1.17 29.38 -12.56
CA ALA A 39 1.46 30.76 -12.16
C ALA A 39 0.61 31.20 -10.97
N GLY A 40 -0.66 30.77 -10.92
CA GLY A 40 -1.54 31.01 -9.77
C GLY A 40 -1.01 30.35 -8.50
N GLU A 41 -0.43 29.15 -8.60
CA GLU A 41 0.25 28.46 -7.50
C GLU A 41 1.51 29.21 -7.02
N ALA A 42 2.26 29.81 -7.94
CA ALA A 42 3.43 30.61 -7.63
C ALA A 42 3.11 32.00 -7.04
N GLY A 43 1.83 32.40 -7.06
CA GLY A 43 1.42 33.75 -6.66
C GLY A 43 1.85 34.85 -7.65
N ALA A 44 2.29 34.48 -8.86
CA ALA A 44 2.78 35.40 -9.88
C ALA A 44 1.84 35.34 -11.11
N ALA A 45 1.15 36.44 -11.38
CA ALA A 45 0.27 36.59 -12.53
C ALA A 45 0.89 37.43 -13.65
N ASP A 46 2.23 37.55 -13.68
CA ASP A 46 2.91 38.36 -14.69
C ASP A 46 2.93 37.61 -16.04
N GLU A 47 2.55 38.32 -17.11
CA GLU A 47 2.46 37.79 -18.47
C GLU A 47 3.80 37.25 -18.97
N LYS A 48 4.92 37.86 -18.54
CA LYS A 48 6.28 37.41 -18.83
C LYS A 48 6.59 36.07 -18.17
N PHE A 49 6.18 35.88 -16.93
CA PHE A 49 6.33 34.63 -16.19
C PHE A 49 5.50 33.49 -16.82
N LEU A 50 4.28 33.79 -17.26
CA LEU A 50 3.42 32.86 -18.00
C LEU A 50 4.06 32.41 -19.32
N ALA A 51 4.64 33.35 -20.07
CA ALA A 51 5.34 33.03 -21.32
C ALA A 51 6.59 32.16 -21.09
N ASP A 52 7.34 32.42 -20.04
CA ASP A 52 8.52 31.66 -19.62
C ASP A 52 8.13 30.23 -19.19
N LEU A 53 7.03 30.08 -18.44
CA LEU A 53 6.47 28.79 -18.06
C LEU A 53 6.04 27.98 -19.29
N ARG A 54 5.30 28.61 -20.23
CA ARG A 54 4.86 27.94 -21.46
C ARG A 54 6.07 27.44 -22.29
N ALA A 55 7.10 28.26 -22.46
CA ALA A 55 8.32 27.89 -23.16
C ALA A 55 9.09 26.77 -22.43
N ARG A 56 9.22 26.88 -21.10
CA ARG A 56 9.98 25.92 -20.29
C ARG A 56 9.33 24.53 -20.23
N PHE A 57 7.99 24.47 -20.18
CA PHE A 57 7.25 23.21 -20.15
C PHE A 57 6.77 22.75 -21.52
N GLY A 58 7.13 23.49 -22.59
CA GLY A 58 6.76 23.15 -23.96
C GLY A 58 5.26 23.22 -24.22
N LEU A 59 4.51 24.03 -23.43
CA LEU A 59 3.05 24.19 -23.57
C LEU A 59 2.66 24.96 -24.82
N ASP A 60 3.62 25.58 -25.49
CA ASP A 60 3.51 26.24 -26.80
C ASP A 60 3.62 25.24 -27.97
N GLN A 61 4.04 24.01 -27.69
CA GLN A 61 4.21 22.97 -28.70
C GLN A 61 2.87 22.26 -29.02
N PRO A 62 2.75 21.56 -30.17
CA PRO A 62 1.60 20.72 -30.47
C PRO A 62 1.37 19.64 -29.37
N LEU A 63 0.09 19.28 -29.11
CA LEU A 63 -0.29 18.34 -28.04
C LEU A 63 0.49 17.00 -28.06
N TYR A 64 0.80 16.46 -29.23
CA TYR A 64 1.56 15.22 -29.33
C TYR A 64 3.02 15.38 -28.86
N MET A 65 3.61 16.58 -29.06
CA MET A 65 4.96 16.88 -28.58
C MET A 65 4.94 17.11 -27.06
N GLN A 66 3.93 17.79 -26.54
CA GLN A 66 3.73 17.95 -25.08
C GLN A 66 3.60 16.58 -24.40
N LEU A 67 2.79 15.67 -24.95
CA LEU A 67 2.65 14.30 -24.44
C LEU A 67 3.99 13.55 -24.47
N TRP A 68 4.75 13.68 -25.56
CA TRP A 68 6.07 13.04 -25.66
C TRP A 68 7.04 13.56 -24.61
N LEU A 69 7.11 14.89 -24.41
CA LEU A 69 7.96 15.51 -23.39
C LEU A 69 7.55 15.09 -21.98
N TYR A 70 6.24 15.01 -21.71
CA TYR A 70 5.70 14.55 -20.43
C TYR A 70 6.08 13.09 -20.15
N ILE A 71 5.88 12.19 -21.11
CA ILE A 71 6.28 10.77 -20.97
C ILE A 71 7.78 10.64 -20.79
N LYS A 72 8.57 11.37 -21.58
CA LYS A 72 10.04 11.37 -21.49
C LYS A 72 10.51 11.82 -20.10
N GLY A 73 9.93 12.92 -19.57
CA GLY A 73 10.20 13.41 -18.22
C GLY A 73 9.87 12.36 -17.16
N ALA A 74 8.68 11.78 -17.21
CA ALA A 74 8.24 10.77 -16.25
C ALA A 74 9.15 9.53 -16.23
N VAL A 75 9.64 9.07 -17.39
CA VAL A 75 10.61 7.96 -17.50
C VAL A 75 11.96 8.34 -16.88
N GLN A 76 12.34 9.60 -16.91
CA GLN A 76 13.57 10.12 -16.30
C GLN A 76 13.39 10.52 -14.85
N LEU A 77 12.21 10.26 -14.26
CA LEU A 77 11.79 10.70 -12.90
C LEU A 77 11.75 12.24 -12.74
N ASP A 78 11.69 12.98 -13.85
CA ASP A 78 11.32 14.38 -13.82
C ASP A 78 9.79 14.48 -13.78
N LEU A 79 9.25 14.57 -12.57
CA LEU A 79 7.81 14.61 -12.29
C LEU A 79 7.29 16.06 -12.20
N GLY A 80 8.12 17.02 -12.61
CA GLY A 80 7.79 18.44 -12.53
C GLY A 80 8.18 19.08 -11.19
N TYR A 81 7.69 20.30 -10.99
CA TYR A 81 8.06 21.16 -9.87
C TYR A 81 6.81 21.65 -9.13
N SER A 82 6.81 21.57 -7.81
CA SER A 82 5.78 22.17 -6.97
C SER A 82 6.12 23.65 -6.73
N PHE A 83 5.34 24.54 -7.31
CA PHE A 83 5.51 25.99 -7.08
C PHE A 83 5.06 26.41 -5.68
N ARG A 84 4.17 25.63 -5.05
CA ARG A 84 3.71 25.88 -3.66
C ARG A 84 4.77 25.53 -2.64
N GLN A 85 5.43 24.38 -2.83
CA GLN A 85 6.45 23.88 -1.90
C GLN A 85 7.87 24.32 -2.31
N GLN A 86 8.01 24.92 -3.51
CA GLN A 86 9.28 25.39 -4.08
C GLN A 86 10.36 24.30 -4.16
N MET A 87 9.96 23.08 -4.56
CA MET A 87 10.88 21.97 -4.69
C MET A 87 10.43 20.97 -5.78
N PRO A 88 11.35 20.14 -6.33
CA PRO A 88 11.01 19.11 -7.29
C PRO A 88 10.06 18.06 -6.70
N VAL A 89 9.05 17.66 -7.48
CA VAL A 89 8.07 16.64 -7.04
C VAL A 89 8.72 15.29 -6.75
N ALA A 90 9.73 14.91 -7.54
CA ALA A 90 10.47 13.67 -7.33
C ALA A 90 11.18 13.64 -5.96
N GLU A 91 11.74 14.75 -5.50
CA GLU A 91 12.37 14.89 -4.19
C GLU A 91 11.33 14.79 -3.07
N MET A 92 10.21 15.51 -3.19
CA MET A 92 9.09 15.42 -2.24
C MET A 92 8.60 13.98 -2.03
N ILE A 93 8.48 13.24 -3.13
CA ILE A 93 8.04 11.84 -3.08
C ILE A 93 9.15 10.97 -2.51
N GLY A 94 10.40 11.17 -2.92
CA GLY A 94 11.56 10.43 -2.44
C GLY A 94 11.72 10.50 -0.91
N ASP A 95 11.53 11.67 -0.33
CA ASP A 95 11.59 11.90 1.12
C ASP A 95 10.46 11.20 1.89
N ARG A 96 9.27 11.07 1.27
CA ARG A 96 8.07 10.51 1.91
C ARG A 96 7.89 9.01 1.68
N LEU A 97 8.43 8.48 0.58
CA LEU A 97 8.29 7.08 0.18
C LEU A 97 8.78 6.08 1.24
N PRO A 98 9.94 6.26 1.90
CA PRO A 98 10.41 5.35 2.94
C PRO A 98 9.43 5.21 4.11
N ALA A 99 8.78 6.29 4.52
CA ALA A 99 7.78 6.26 5.60
C ALA A 99 6.54 5.46 5.21
N THR A 100 6.04 5.62 3.99
CA THR A 100 4.94 4.79 3.46
C THR A 100 5.31 3.32 3.37
N LEU A 101 6.51 3.01 2.86
CA LEU A 101 6.99 1.62 2.77
C LEU A 101 7.14 0.97 4.14
N LEU A 102 7.62 1.71 5.13
CA LEU A 102 7.72 1.23 6.50
C LEU A 102 6.35 0.92 7.09
N LEU A 103 5.40 1.85 7.00
CA LEU A 103 4.04 1.67 7.50
C LEU A 103 3.34 0.49 6.83
N THR A 104 3.32 0.48 5.50
CA THR A 104 2.61 -0.55 4.72
C THR A 104 3.27 -1.91 4.86
N GLY A 105 4.60 -1.98 4.89
CA GLY A 105 5.35 -3.22 5.11
C GLY A 105 5.08 -3.83 6.48
N VAL A 106 5.13 -3.04 7.55
CA VAL A 106 4.82 -3.52 8.90
C VAL A 106 3.35 -3.92 9.03
N ALA A 107 2.42 -3.12 8.51
CA ALA A 107 0.99 -3.45 8.51
C ALA A 107 0.70 -4.74 7.73
N PHE A 108 1.37 -4.95 6.58
CA PHE A 108 1.24 -6.17 5.78
C PHE A 108 1.71 -7.41 6.55
N VAL A 109 2.90 -7.38 7.13
CA VAL A 109 3.43 -8.49 7.93
C VAL A 109 2.53 -8.77 9.14
N LEU A 110 2.11 -7.71 9.85
CA LEU A 110 1.22 -7.82 11.00
C LEU A 110 -0.11 -8.48 10.61
N SER A 111 -0.75 -8.02 9.54
CA SER A 111 -2.02 -8.56 9.05
C SER A 111 -1.92 -10.03 8.64
N LEU A 112 -0.82 -10.40 7.97
CA LEU A 112 -0.59 -11.77 7.54
C LEU A 112 -0.35 -12.69 8.74
N VAL A 113 0.52 -12.31 9.66
CA VAL A 113 0.84 -13.10 10.86
C VAL A 113 -0.40 -13.26 11.76
N LEU A 114 -1.10 -12.18 12.07
CA LEU A 114 -2.31 -12.22 12.89
C LEU A 114 -3.45 -12.97 12.17
N GLY A 115 -3.63 -12.74 10.88
CA GLY A 115 -4.67 -13.40 10.10
C GLY A 115 -4.46 -14.92 10.00
N VAL A 116 -3.23 -15.35 9.68
CA VAL A 116 -2.90 -16.79 9.63
C VAL A 116 -3.05 -17.44 11.00
N THR A 117 -2.49 -16.85 12.06
CA THR A 117 -2.57 -17.43 13.40
C THR A 117 -4.02 -17.49 13.92
N ALA A 118 -4.80 -16.44 13.71
CA ALA A 118 -6.22 -16.40 14.06
C ALA A 118 -7.03 -17.41 13.24
N GLY A 119 -6.78 -17.55 11.93
CA GLY A 119 -7.44 -18.52 11.07
C GLY A 119 -7.16 -19.98 11.46
N VAL A 120 -5.89 -20.29 11.81
CA VAL A 120 -5.52 -21.59 12.36
C VAL A 120 -6.23 -21.84 13.69
N ALA A 121 -6.25 -20.86 14.59
CA ALA A 121 -6.90 -21.00 15.89
C ALA A 121 -8.42 -21.18 15.77
N ALA A 122 -9.08 -20.46 14.86
CA ALA A 122 -10.50 -20.57 14.57
C ALA A 122 -10.82 -21.95 13.96
N SER A 123 -10.06 -22.41 12.96
CA SER A 123 -10.25 -23.74 12.33
C SER A 123 -10.10 -24.89 13.32
N ALA A 124 -9.16 -24.78 14.26
CA ALA A 124 -8.96 -25.80 15.31
C ALA A 124 -10.12 -25.88 16.31
N ARG A 125 -10.93 -24.83 16.41
CA ARG A 125 -12.11 -24.69 17.30
C ARG A 125 -13.44 -24.68 16.52
N GLN A 126 -13.44 -25.20 15.30
CA GLN A 126 -14.61 -25.18 14.41
C GLN A 126 -15.93 -25.51 15.15
N GLY A 127 -16.93 -24.65 15.01
CA GLY A 127 -18.26 -24.79 15.61
C GLY A 127 -18.32 -24.57 17.11
N ARG A 128 -17.22 -24.14 17.76
CA ARG A 128 -17.17 -23.80 19.18
C ARG A 128 -17.18 -22.28 19.37
N TRP A 129 -17.50 -21.86 20.59
CA TRP A 129 -17.55 -20.43 20.93
C TRP A 129 -16.27 -19.63 20.58
N GLY A 130 -15.09 -20.26 20.74
CA GLY A 130 -13.82 -19.62 20.34
C GLY A 130 -13.66 -19.37 18.83
N ASP A 131 -14.26 -20.21 17.97
CA ASP A 131 -14.33 -19.97 16.53
C ASP A 131 -15.21 -18.74 16.23
N THR A 132 -16.38 -18.69 16.83
CA THR A 132 -17.32 -17.56 16.68
C THR A 132 -16.70 -16.26 17.18
N LEU A 133 -16.06 -16.27 18.35
CA LEU A 133 -15.42 -15.08 18.93
C LEU A 133 -14.33 -14.51 18.03
N ILE A 134 -13.38 -15.35 17.57
CA ILE A 134 -12.29 -14.92 16.70
C ILE A 134 -12.85 -14.37 15.38
N SER A 135 -13.84 -15.06 14.80
CA SER A 135 -14.44 -14.66 13.53
C SER A 135 -15.22 -13.35 13.64
N THR A 136 -15.99 -13.18 14.72
CA THR A 136 -16.75 -11.94 14.98
C THR A 136 -15.83 -10.76 15.24
N PHE A 137 -14.76 -10.96 16.04
CA PHE A 137 -13.80 -9.90 16.32
C PHE A 137 -13.08 -9.43 15.05
N ALA A 138 -12.61 -10.37 14.20
CA ALA A 138 -12.00 -10.03 12.93
C ALA A 138 -12.99 -9.31 11.99
N LEU A 139 -14.25 -9.77 11.94
CA LEU A 139 -15.29 -9.13 11.13
C LEU A 139 -15.60 -7.71 11.61
N LEU A 140 -15.58 -7.46 12.91
CA LEU A 140 -15.82 -6.15 13.49
C LEU A 140 -14.82 -5.11 12.95
N PHE A 141 -13.51 -5.44 12.96
CA PHE A 141 -12.50 -4.55 12.41
C PHE A 141 -12.64 -4.32 10.91
N TYR A 142 -13.06 -5.33 10.16
CA TYR A 142 -13.29 -5.21 8.73
C TYR A 142 -14.53 -4.38 8.37
N ALA A 143 -15.59 -4.52 9.16
CA ALA A 143 -16.85 -3.82 8.92
C ALA A 143 -16.85 -2.36 9.42
N THR A 144 -15.92 -2.03 10.32
CA THR A 144 -15.80 -0.68 10.86
C THR A 144 -14.95 0.21 9.95
N PRO A 145 -15.35 1.46 9.66
CA PRO A 145 -14.55 2.37 8.86
C PRO A 145 -13.14 2.55 9.43
N LEU A 146 -12.11 2.40 8.58
CA LEU A 146 -10.71 2.44 8.99
C LEU A 146 -10.34 3.72 9.77
N PHE A 147 -10.79 4.88 9.27
CA PHE A 147 -10.53 6.16 9.94
C PHE A 147 -11.13 6.23 11.34
N TRP A 148 -12.31 5.63 11.55
CA TRP A 148 -12.96 5.60 12.86
C TRP A 148 -12.16 4.73 13.85
N VAL A 149 -11.68 3.56 13.40
CA VAL A 149 -10.81 2.70 14.23
C VAL A 149 -9.52 3.45 14.58
N ALA A 150 -8.93 4.19 13.63
CA ALA A 150 -7.74 5.00 13.86
C ALA A 150 -7.98 6.07 14.95
N LEU A 151 -9.08 6.83 14.84
CA LEU A 151 -9.42 7.86 15.81
C LEU A 151 -9.71 7.26 17.21
N MET A 152 -10.42 6.13 17.27
CA MET A 152 -10.69 5.45 18.55
C MET A 152 -9.41 4.89 19.17
N ALA A 153 -8.51 4.33 18.36
CA ALA A 153 -7.20 3.88 18.82
C ALA A 153 -6.37 5.05 19.40
N THR A 154 -6.36 6.20 18.71
CA THR A 154 -5.71 7.41 19.23
C THR A 154 -6.33 7.87 20.53
N LEU A 155 -7.66 7.96 20.60
CA LEU A 155 -8.37 8.39 21.81
C LEU A 155 -8.06 7.48 23.00
N VAL A 156 -8.11 6.17 22.81
CA VAL A 156 -7.90 5.21 23.91
C VAL A 156 -6.43 5.14 24.31
N PHE A 157 -5.52 4.90 23.35
CA PHE A 157 -4.13 4.58 23.66
C PHE A 157 -3.22 5.80 23.80
N SER A 158 -3.58 6.92 23.19
CA SER A 158 -2.77 8.13 23.26
C SER A 158 -3.33 9.17 24.24
N VAL A 159 -4.67 9.35 24.28
CA VAL A 159 -5.27 10.39 25.11
C VAL A 159 -5.66 9.87 26.50
N TRP A 160 -6.35 8.70 26.58
CA TRP A 160 -6.82 8.19 27.88
C TRP A 160 -5.75 7.42 28.64
N LEU A 161 -5.00 6.55 27.94
CA LEU A 161 -4.00 5.69 28.57
C LEU A 161 -2.59 6.28 28.53
N GLU A 162 -2.33 7.24 27.66
CA GLU A 162 -1.03 7.89 27.45
C GLU A 162 0.12 6.89 27.21
N TRP A 163 -0.19 5.72 26.60
CA TRP A 163 0.77 4.65 26.37
C TRP A 163 1.60 4.87 25.09
N LEU A 164 0.96 5.42 24.05
CA LEU A 164 1.53 5.52 22.70
C LEU A 164 1.31 6.94 22.14
N PRO A 165 2.25 7.45 21.35
CA PRO A 165 2.07 8.72 20.67
C PRO A 165 0.94 8.61 19.63
N GLY A 166 0.07 9.63 19.57
CA GLY A 166 -1.10 9.65 18.70
C GLY A 166 -0.82 10.13 17.28
N PHE A 167 0.26 10.88 17.06
CA PHE A 167 0.53 11.55 15.80
C PHE A 167 2.03 11.67 15.51
N GLY A 168 2.38 11.81 14.23
CA GLY A 168 3.74 12.09 13.79
C GLY A 168 4.57 10.84 13.53
N TYR A 169 5.82 11.07 13.13
CA TYR A 169 6.82 10.05 12.81
C TYR A 169 7.77 9.78 13.97
N SER A 170 8.10 10.83 14.71
CA SER A 170 9.01 10.82 15.85
C SER A 170 8.71 11.98 16.78
N THR A 171 9.24 11.94 18.00
CA THR A 171 9.07 13.00 19.02
C THR A 171 9.82 14.27 18.61
N ILE A 172 9.07 15.34 18.36
CA ILE A 172 9.63 16.64 17.93
C ILE A 172 10.51 17.21 19.03
N GLY A 173 11.71 17.64 18.68
CA GLY A 173 12.63 18.30 19.61
C GLY A 173 13.38 17.37 20.57
N ALA A 174 13.14 16.06 20.53
CA ALA A 174 13.83 15.11 21.44
C ALA A 174 15.30 14.87 21.09
N GLY A 175 15.73 15.19 19.87
CA GLY A 175 17.14 15.04 19.44
C GLY A 175 17.67 13.61 19.46
N TYR A 176 16.78 12.60 19.42
CA TYR A 176 17.17 11.19 19.46
C TYR A 176 18.00 10.79 18.23
N THR A 177 19.07 10.01 18.45
CA THR A 177 19.92 9.46 17.41
C THR A 177 20.13 7.94 17.60
N GLY A 178 20.53 7.24 16.54
CA GLY A 178 20.80 5.81 16.60
C GLY A 178 19.60 4.99 17.06
N MET A 179 19.84 4.07 18.00
CA MET A 179 18.81 3.14 18.52
C MET A 179 17.63 3.86 19.21
N ALA A 180 17.89 4.99 19.89
CA ALA A 180 16.83 5.75 20.54
C ALA A 180 15.84 6.33 19.50
N HIS A 181 16.33 6.80 18.37
CA HIS A 181 15.48 7.24 17.26
C HIS A 181 14.66 6.08 16.67
N VAL A 182 15.28 4.92 16.43
CA VAL A 182 14.58 3.73 15.92
C VAL A 182 13.43 3.31 16.86
N LEU A 183 13.68 3.30 18.17
CA LEU A 183 12.65 2.96 19.16
C LEU A 183 11.54 4.01 19.23
N ASP A 184 11.86 5.28 19.06
CA ASP A 184 10.89 6.35 19.02
C ASP A 184 9.98 6.23 17.78
N VAL A 185 10.56 6.06 16.59
CA VAL A 185 9.80 5.77 15.35
C VAL A 185 8.95 4.51 15.49
N ALA A 186 9.49 3.45 16.09
CA ALA A 186 8.74 2.22 16.32
C ALA A 186 7.52 2.45 17.22
N LYS A 187 7.60 3.28 18.26
CA LYS A 187 6.46 3.65 19.11
C LYS A 187 5.39 4.40 18.32
N HIS A 188 5.79 5.37 17.48
CA HIS A 188 4.87 6.14 16.63
C HIS A 188 4.21 5.26 15.56
N LEU A 189 4.87 4.18 15.13
CA LEU A 189 4.38 3.24 14.13
C LEU A 189 3.32 2.27 14.68
N VAL A 190 3.27 2.01 15.99
CA VAL A 190 2.37 0.99 16.59
C VAL A 190 0.92 1.23 16.23
N LEU A 191 0.38 2.41 16.48
CA LEU A 191 -1.03 2.72 16.23
C LEU A 191 -1.37 2.70 14.73
N PRO A 192 -0.63 3.41 13.85
CA PRO A 192 -0.91 3.38 12.41
C PRO A 192 -0.82 1.97 11.81
N ALA A 193 0.25 1.23 12.12
CA ALA A 193 0.45 -0.10 11.56
C ALA A 193 -0.56 -1.12 12.10
N SER A 194 -0.95 -1.01 13.38
CA SER A 194 -1.98 -1.87 13.98
C SER A 194 -3.35 -1.60 13.37
N THR A 195 -3.73 -0.34 13.21
CA THR A 195 -5.02 0.04 12.62
C THR A 195 -5.15 -0.48 11.19
N LEU A 196 -4.14 -0.21 10.36
CA LEU A 196 -4.11 -0.67 8.98
C LEU A 196 -4.01 -2.20 8.90
N GLY A 197 -3.17 -2.82 9.72
CA GLY A 197 -2.95 -4.25 9.76
C GLY A 197 -4.17 -5.05 10.22
N LEU A 198 -4.88 -4.59 11.25
CA LEU A 198 -6.09 -5.25 11.77
C LEU A 198 -7.23 -5.25 10.74
N PHE A 199 -7.37 -4.21 9.95
CA PHE A 199 -8.35 -4.17 8.87
C PHE A 199 -8.13 -5.32 7.87
N PHE A 200 -6.89 -5.56 7.44
CA PHE A 200 -6.57 -6.66 6.52
C PHE A 200 -6.50 -8.03 7.18
N THR A 201 -6.31 -8.12 8.49
CA THR A 201 -6.25 -9.37 9.27
C THR A 201 -7.48 -10.23 9.05
N ALA A 202 -8.67 -9.64 8.97
CA ALA A 202 -9.93 -10.35 8.77
C ALA A 202 -9.98 -11.14 7.45
N ILE A 203 -9.39 -10.58 6.41
CA ILE A 203 -9.33 -11.20 5.06
C ILE A 203 -8.49 -12.47 5.13
N TYR A 204 -7.26 -12.36 5.69
CA TYR A 204 -6.35 -13.49 5.82
C TYR A 204 -6.87 -14.55 6.79
N MET A 205 -7.50 -14.14 7.90
CA MET A 205 -8.10 -15.05 8.87
C MET A 205 -9.19 -15.91 8.22
N ARG A 206 -10.13 -15.30 7.50
CA ARG A 206 -11.21 -16.03 6.82
C ARG A 206 -10.68 -17.00 5.77
N MET A 207 -9.72 -16.55 4.95
CA MET A 207 -9.10 -17.41 3.93
C MET A 207 -8.36 -18.59 4.57
N THR A 208 -7.52 -18.32 5.59
CA THR A 208 -6.78 -19.37 6.30
C THR A 208 -7.74 -20.38 6.93
N ARG A 209 -8.78 -19.90 7.63
CA ARG A 209 -9.78 -20.78 8.25
C ARG A 209 -10.48 -21.66 7.22
N ALA A 210 -10.95 -21.09 6.11
CA ALA A 210 -11.63 -21.83 5.05
C ALA A 210 -10.70 -22.91 4.44
N SER A 211 -9.49 -22.54 4.04
CA SER A 211 -8.50 -23.45 3.46
C SER A 211 -8.08 -24.55 4.43
N MET A 212 -7.90 -24.24 5.73
CA MET A 212 -7.59 -25.23 6.76
C MET A 212 -8.70 -26.29 6.89
N LEU A 213 -9.96 -25.87 6.85
CA LEU A 213 -11.12 -26.77 6.95
C LEU A 213 -11.25 -27.63 5.68
N GLU A 214 -11.06 -27.07 4.51
CA GLU A 214 -11.09 -27.79 3.23
C GLU A 214 -9.99 -28.86 3.18
N VAL A 215 -8.73 -28.46 3.39
CA VAL A 215 -7.58 -29.38 3.36
C VAL A 215 -7.71 -30.48 4.42
N SER A 216 -8.31 -30.21 5.58
CA SER A 216 -8.49 -31.18 6.66
C SER A 216 -9.36 -32.40 6.28
N ARG A 217 -10.16 -32.28 5.20
CA ARG A 217 -11.08 -33.33 4.68
C ARG A 217 -10.44 -34.22 3.61
N LEU A 218 -9.26 -33.83 3.09
CA LEU A 218 -8.60 -34.58 2.01
C LEU A 218 -8.04 -35.92 2.48
N ASP A 219 -7.95 -36.89 1.56
CA ASP A 219 -7.60 -38.29 1.87
C ASP A 219 -6.19 -38.47 2.44
N PHE A 220 -5.23 -37.61 2.04
CA PHE A 220 -3.89 -37.71 2.62
C PHE A 220 -3.88 -37.38 4.13
N VAL A 221 -4.83 -36.56 4.62
CA VAL A 221 -5.00 -36.25 6.05
C VAL A 221 -5.58 -37.47 6.78
N LYS A 222 -6.54 -38.19 6.15
CA LYS A 222 -7.09 -39.47 6.69
C LYS A 222 -5.95 -40.49 6.80
N THR A 223 -5.12 -40.61 5.77
CA THR A 223 -3.96 -41.51 5.77
C THR A 223 -2.95 -41.13 6.89
N ALA A 224 -2.68 -39.85 7.09
CA ALA A 224 -1.81 -39.39 8.16
C ALA A 224 -2.35 -39.77 9.56
N ARG A 225 -3.67 -39.67 9.76
CA ARG A 225 -4.34 -40.15 11.00
C ARG A 225 -4.23 -41.66 11.17
N ALA A 226 -4.47 -42.43 10.10
CA ALA A 226 -4.36 -43.89 10.13
C ALA A 226 -2.93 -44.37 10.47
N LYS A 227 -1.90 -43.59 10.11
CA LYS A 227 -0.50 -43.82 10.48
C LYS A 227 -0.17 -43.44 11.93
N GLY A 228 -1.13 -43.02 12.75
CA GLY A 228 -0.94 -42.68 14.17
C GLY A 228 -0.24 -41.35 14.45
N LEU A 229 -0.16 -40.46 13.46
CA LEU A 229 0.43 -39.14 13.69
C LEU A 229 -0.41 -38.30 14.66
N THR A 230 0.24 -37.56 15.55
CA THR A 230 -0.45 -36.68 16.49
C THR A 230 -1.17 -35.52 15.79
N ARG A 231 -2.27 -35.08 16.37
CA ARG A 231 -3.10 -33.99 15.82
C ARG A 231 -2.29 -32.72 15.52
N GLY A 232 -1.34 -32.36 16.36
CA GLY A 232 -0.49 -31.17 16.17
C GLY A 232 0.45 -31.30 14.96
N VAL A 233 1.03 -32.48 14.75
CA VAL A 233 1.87 -32.77 13.58
C VAL A 233 1.06 -32.73 12.30
N ILE A 234 -0.13 -33.36 12.29
CA ILE A 234 -1.05 -33.35 11.13
C ILE A 234 -1.42 -31.89 10.79
N GLN A 235 -1.79 -31.09 11.79
CA GLN A 235 -2.22 -29.72 11.60
C GLN A 235 -1.11 -28.83 11.04
N ARG A 236 0.09 -28.87 11.63
CA ARG A 236 1.21 -27.99 11.23
C ARG A 236 1.91 -28.45 9.94
N ARG A 237 2.18 -29.75 9.80
CA ARG A 237 3.02 -30.28 8.72
C ARG A 237 2.23 -30.67 7.48
N HIS A 238 0.98 -31.14 7.63
CA HIS A 238 0.19 -31.63 6.52
C HIS A 238 -0.93 -30.67 6.10
N ILE A 239 -1.69 -30.11 7.04
CA ILE A 239 -2.83 -29.23 6.71
C ILE A 239 -2.34 -27.82 6.44
N LEU A 240 -1.66 -27.18 7.38
CA LEU A 240 -1.27 -25.75 7.27
C LEU A 240 -0.42 -25.47 6.02
N ARG A 241 0.56 -26.33 5.76
CA ARG A 241 1.43 -26.17 4.59
C ARG A 241 0.65 -26.07 3.27
N ASN A 242 -0.38 -26.88 3.11
CA ASN A 242 -1.22 -26.87 1.91
C ASN A 242 -2.27 -25.75 1.95
N ALA A 243 -2.80 -25.46 3.13
CA ALA A 243 -3.79 -24.40 3.33
C ALA A 243 -3.21 -22.98 3.15
N LEU A 244 -1.90 -22.80 3.27
CA LEU A 244 -1.24 -21.52 3.04
C LEU A 244 -1.13 -21.13 1.55
N LEU A 245 -1.24 -22.08 0.61
CA LEU A 245 -1.12 -21.75 -0.82
C LEU A 245 -2.13 -20.68 -1.26
N PRO A 246 -3.46 -20.82 -1.02
CA PRO A 246 -4.41 -19.77 -1.36
C PRO A 246 -4.19 -18.46 -0.56
N VAL A 247 -3.66 -18.57 0.67
CA VAL A 247 -3.39 -17.38 1.50
C VAL A 247 -2.23 -16.57 0.94
N ILE A 248 -1.15 -17.22 0.50
CA ILE A 248 -0.02 -16.57 -0.17
C ILE A 248 -0.49 -15.90 -1.46
N THR A 249 -1.38 -16.54 -2.20
CA THR A 249 -2.03 -15.99 -3.38
C THR A 249 -2.74 -14.70 -3.06
N LEU A 250 -3.59 -14.72 -2.06
CA LEU A 250 -4.36 -13.57 -1.63
C LEU A 250 -3.45 -12.47 -1.08
N ALA A 251 -2.42 -12.83 -0.32
CA ALA A 251 -1.46 -11.89 0.22
C ALA A 251 -0.78 -11.08 -0.88
N GLY A 252 -0.42 -11.73 -1.96
CA GLY A 252 0.16 -11.07 -3.10
C GLY A 252 -0.77 -10.08 -3.79
N LEU A 253 -2.02 -10.46 -4.03
CA LEU A 253 -3.02 -9.55 -4.60
C LEU A 253 -3.29 -8.35 -3.69
N GLN A 254 -3.23 -8.55 -2.37
CA GLN A 254 -3.50 -7.49 -1.39
C GLN A 254 -2.30 -6.58 -1.13
N ALA A 255 -1.07 -7.02 -1.43
CA ALA A 255 0.12 -6.21 -1.20
C ALA A 255 0.05 -4.83 -1.89
N GLY A 256 -0.49 -4.76 -3.11
CA GLY A 256 -0.74 -3.49 -3.81
C GLY A 256 -1.87 -2.65 -3.20
N GLN A 257 -2.91 -3.30 -2.65
CA GLN A 257 -4.09 -2.60 -2.09
C GLN A 257 -3.80 -1.91 -0.76
N ILE A 258 -2.84 -2.42 0.03
CA ILE A 258 -2.42 -1.81 1.31
C ILE A 258 -1.90 -0.39 1.09
N PHE A 259 -1.26 -0.12 -0.05
CA PHE A 259 -0.84 1.23 -0.41
C PHE A 259 -2.02 2.21 -0.52
N GLY A 260 -3.13 1.80 -1.14
CA GLY A 260 -4.34 2.62 -1.22
C GLY A 260 -4.96 2.90 0.16
N GLY A 261 -4.96 1.92 1.06
CA GLY A 261 -5.45 2.06 2.43
C GLY A 261 -4.55 2.92 3.33
N ALA A 262 -3.28 3.05 2.98
CA ALA A 262 -2.32 3.85 3.75
C ALA A 262 -2.66 5.35 3.75
N ILE A 263 -3.26 5.90 2.69
CA ILE A 263 -3.60 7.33 2.56
C ILE A 263 -4.39 7.83 3.78
N LEU A 264 -5.47 7.13 4.13
CA LEU A 264 -6.31 7.50 5.28
C LEU A 264 -5.55 7.37 6.60
N THR A 265 -4.79 6.28 6.76
CA THR A 265 -3.99 6.05 7.97
C THR A 265 -2.91 7.10 8.13
N GLU A 266 -2.17 7.42 7.09
CA GLU A 266 -1.13 8.45 7.08
C GLU A 266 -1.71 9.83 7.41
N THR A 267 -2.89 10.14 6.88
CA THR A 267 -3.55 11.43 7.13
C THR A 267 -4.01 11.53 8.58
N VAL A 268 -4.68 10.50 9.12
CA VAL A 268 -5.21 10.53 10.49
C VAL A 268 -4.09 10.59 11.53
N PHE A 269 -3.04 9.79 11.36
CA PHE A 269 -1.90 9.76 12.29
C PHE A 269 -0.82 10.80 12.00
N ALA A 270 -1.03 11.69 11.02
CA ALA A 270 -0.03 12.65 10.56
C ALA A 270 1.32 11.99 10.20
N TRP A 271 1.29 10.74 9.72
CA TRP A 271 2.46 10.01 9.27
C TRP A 271 2.99 10.61 7.96
N PRO A 272 4.31 10.92 7.84
CA PRO A 272 4.84 11.67 6.70
C PRO A 272 5.04 10.78 5.46
N GLY A 273 3.96 10.17 4.95
CA GLY A 273 3.98 9.32 3.77
C GLY A 273 3.49 10.01 2.50
N ILE A 274 3.56 9.27 1.38
CA ILE A 274 3.14 9.75 0.05
C ILE A 274 1.61 9.90 -0.05
N GLY A 275 0.84 9.11 0.70
CA GLY A 275 -0.61 9.24 0.73
C GLY A 275 -1.05 10.52 1.42
N ARG A 276 -0.39 10.91 2.52
CA ARG A 276 -0.60 12.20 3.15
C ARG A 276 -0.16 13.35 2.22
N LEU A 277 0.98 13.19 1.52
CA LEU A 277 1.42 14.15 0.52
C LEU A 277 0.35 14.37 -0.56
N MET A 278 -0.27 13.28 -1.04
CA MET A 278 -1.39 13.35 -1.99
C MET A 278 -2.58 14.11 -1.42
N PHE A 279 -2.97 13.84 -0.18
CA PHE A 279 -4.07 14.53 0.49
C PHE A 279 -3.78 16.03 0.64
N GLU A 280 -2.58 16.40 1.06
CA GLU A 280 -2.11 17.78 1.17
C GLU A 280 -2.14 18.48 -0.21
N ALA A 281 -1.64 17.81 -1.26
CA ALA A 281 -1.61 18.33 -2.63
C ALA A 281 -3.02 18.54 -3.21
N ILE A 282 -3.97 17.64 -2.95
CA ILE A 282 -5.38 17.81 -3.38
C ILE A 282 -5.99 19.06 -2.73
N ASN A 283 -5.81 19.25 -1.41
CA ASN A 283 -6.33 20.42 -0.70
C ASN A 283 -5.68 21.73 -1.17
N GLN A 284 -4.42 21.66 -1.57
CA GLN A 284 -3.66 22.80 -2.08
C GLN A 284 -3.85 23.01 -3.59
N ARG A 285 -4.48 22.07 -4.29
CA ARG A 285 -4.63 22.02 -5.75
C ARG A 285 -3.29 22.00 -6.49
N ASP A 286 -2.26 21.36 -5.89
CA ASP A 286 -0.95 21.20 -6.51
C ASP A 286 -0.99 20.01 -7.48
N TYR A 287 -1.32 20.30 -8.73
CA TYR A 287 -1.55 19.28 -9.76
C TYR A 287 -0.30 18.47 -10.07
N ASN A 288 0.89 19.09 -10.08
CA ASN A 288 2.14 18.38 -10.36
C ASN A 288 2.42 17.32 -9.30
N VAL A 289 2.23 17.65 -8.03
CA VAL A 289 2.39 16.70 -6.92
C VAL A 289 1.34 15.59 -7.00
N ILE A 290 0.06 15.92 -7.26
CA ILE A 290 -1.02 14.93 -7.39
C ILE A 290 -0.66 13.89 -8.46
N LEU A 291 -0.26 14.35 -9.65
CA LEU A 291 0.04 13.47 -10.78
C LEU A 291 1.31 12.66 -10.57
N GLY A 292 2.35 13.29 -9.99
CA GLY A 292 3.58 12.60 -9.61
C GLY A 292 3.34 11.51 -8.58
N VAL A 293 2.58 11.78 -7.52
CA VAL A 293 2.21 10.79 -6.50
C VAL A 293 1.36 9.68 -7.10
N PHE A 294 0.40 10.02 -7.97
CA PHE A 294 -0.44 9.02 -8.63
C PHE A 294 0.40 8.08 -9.51
N TYR A 295 1.33 8.62 -10.30
CA TYR A 295 2.24 7.84 -11.14
C TYR A 295 3.14 6.91 -10.31
N ILE A 296 3.80 7.43 -9.27
CA ILE A 296 4.68 6.62 -8.41
C ILE A 296 3.89 5.57 -7.62
N SER A 297 2.70 5.92 -7.11
CA SER A 297 1.83 4.95 -6.43
C SER A 297 1.44 3.80 -7.35
N ALA A 298 1.07 4.09 -8.61
CA ALA A 298 0.77 3.08 -9.60
C ALA A 298 2.01 2.20 -9.92
N ALA A 299 3.18 2.81 -10.06
CA ALA A 299 4.43 2.09 -10.27
C ALA A 299 4.75 1.16 -9.09
N MET A 300 4.53 1.61 -7.85
CA MET A 300 4.69 0.78 -6.65
C MET A 300 3.72 -0.39 -6.62
N VAL A 301 2.44 -0.17 -6.90
CA VAL A 301 1.44 -1.26 -7.00
C VAL A 301 1.86 -2.31 -8.04
N LEU A 302 2.30 -1.89 -9.21
CA LEU A 302 2.78 -2.79 -10.27
C LEU A 302 4.05 -3.54 -9.86
N LEU A 303 4.97 -2.87 -9.16
CA LEU A 303 6.18 -3.49 -8.61
C LEU A 303 5.82 -4.59 -7.60
N PHE A 304 4.92 -4.30 -6.64
CA PHE A 304 4.47 -5.29 -5.67
C PHE A 304 3.73 -6.46 -6.32
N ASN A 305 2.91 -6.20 -7.34
CA ASN A 305 2.28 -7.26 -8.12
C ASN A 305 3.32 -8.13 -8.84
N LEU A 306 4.36 -7.52 -9.43
CA LEU A 306 5.44 -8.26 -10.06
C LEU A 306 6.23 -9.12 -9.06
N ILE A 307 6.58 -8.56 -7.90
CA ILE A 307 7.23 -9.31 -6.80
C ILE A 307 6.37 -10.51 -6.39
N THR A 308 5.07 -10.28 -6.26
CA THR A 308 4.11 -11.33 -5.93
C THR A 308 4.06 -12.41 -6.99
N ASP A 309 4.01 -12.06 -8.27
CA ASP A 309 4.04 -13.01 -9.38
C ASP A 309 5.30 -13.88 -9.36
N VAL A 310 6.45 -13.30 -9.00
CA VAL A 310 7.72 -14.03 -8.83
C VAL A 310 7.64 -14.99 -7.65
N ILE A 311 7.13 -14.53 -6.49
CA ILE A 311 6.92 -15.37 -5.30
C ILE A 311 5.99 -16.54 -5.63
N TYR A 312 4.92 -16.31 -6.38
CA TYR A 312 4.02 -17.36 -6.87
C TYR A 312 4.72 -18.48 -7.62
N VAL A 313 5.53 -18.11 -8.60
CA VAL A 313 6.26 -19.09 -9.42
C VAL A 313 7.25 -19.92 -8.57
N ILE A 314 7.75 -19.35 -7.46
CA ILE A 314 8.67 -20.03 -6.53
C ILE A 314 7.89 -20.99 -5.61
N VAL A 315 6.73 -20.54 -5.09
CA VAL A 315 5.94 -21.28 -4.08
C VAL A 315 5.11 -22.40 -4.72
N ASP A 316 4.54 -22.17 -5.90
CA ASP A 316 3.78 -23.18 -6.64
C ASP A 316 4.31 -23.39 -8.07
N PRO A 317 5.25 -24.34 -8.26
CA PRO A 317 5.80 -24.64 -9.58
C PRO A 317 4.77 -25.19 -10.60
N ARG A 318 3.56 -25.60 -10.15
CA ARG A 318 2.52 -26.17 -11.02
C ARG A 318 1.87 -25.11 -11.91
N ILE A 319 1.88 -23.85 -11.51
CA ILE A 319 1.33 -22.72 -12.28
C ILE A 319 2.10 -22.49 -13.61
N ARG A 320 3.30 -23.04 -13.76
CA ARG A 320 4.11 -22.92 -15.00
C ARG A 320 3.53 -23.62 -16.22
N LEU A 321 2.50 -24.45 -16.07
CA LEU A 321 2.01 -25.32 -17.15
C LEU A 321 0.75 -24.81 -17.86
N THR A 322 0.20 -23.65 -17.48
CA THR A 322 -1.08 -23.14 -18.00
C THR A 322 -1.00 -21.79 -18.74
N THR A 323 0.19 -21.39 -19.21
CA THR A 323 0.33 -20.19 -20.06
C THR A 323 1.03 -20.49 -21.38
#